data_913f0e9d00f1e70bf7967585acfc6891
#
_entry.id   913f0e9d00f1e70bf7967585acfc6891
#
_cell.length_a   1.000
_cell.length_b   1.000
_cell.length_c   1.000
_cell.angle_alpha   90.00
_cell.angle_beta   90.00
_cell.angle_gamma   90.00
#
_symmetry.space_group_name_H-M   'P 1'
#
loop_
_entity.id
_entity.type
_entity.pdbx_description
1 polymer ?
#
loop_
_entity_poly.entity_id
_entity_poly.type
_entity_poly.pdbx_seq_one_letter_code
_entity_poly.pdbx_strand_id
1 'polypeptide(L)'
;MQQKTVTVQIRFKTEADGGRAMAASLCSGTYRPHFRVSGGEYLGFVLCNGPADAVAPGASACADAVLIYEPDVVYSALTRGVELNVLEGRQVVGTGKVLA
;
A
#
# COMPACT_ATOMS: atom_id res chain seq x y z
N MET A 1 3.06 11.55 -20.14
CA MET A 1 1.83 11.36 -19.36
C MET A 1 2.21 11.04 -17.93
N GLN A 2 1.64 11.77 -16.98
CA GLN A 2 1.94 11.53 -15.57
C GLN A 2 1.03 10.43 -15.01
N GLN A 3 1.61 9.52 -14.25
CA GLN A 3 0.82 8.55 -13.50
C GLN A 3 0.20 9.23 -12.28
N LYS A 4 -1.00 8.81 -11.95
CA LYS A 4 -1.65 9.29 -10.73
C LYS A 4 -1.01 8.68 -9.51
N THR A 5 -0.98 9.47 -8.44
CA THR A 5 -0.37 9.09 -7.17
C THR A 5 -1.30 9.50 -6.03
N VAL A 6 -1.45 8.64 -5.04
CA VAL A 6 -2.11 8.97 -3.78
C VAL A 6 -1.13 8.78 -2.64
N THR A 7 -1.25 9.62 -1.60
CA THR A 7 -0.44 9.46 -0.39
C THR A 7 -1.20 8.59 0.58
N VAL A 8 -0.52 7.58 1.11
CA VAL A 8 -1.12 6.62 2.04
C VAL A 8 -0.29 6.49 3.29
N GLN A 9 -0.96 6.21 4.40
CA GLN A 9 -0.31 5.73 5.62
C GLN A 9 -0.53 4.24 5.70
N ILE A 10 0.53 3.48 5.90
CA ILE A 10 0.47 2.01 5.98
C ILE A 10 0.96 1.58 7.34
N ARG A 11 0.22 0.67 7.95
CA ARG A 11 0.62 -0.02 9.18
C ARG A 11 0.73 -1.51 8.88
N PHE A 12 1.94 -2.04 8.99
CA PHE A 12 2.17 -3.46 8.79
C PHE A 12 1.75 -4.25 10.04
N LYS A 13 1.14 -5.41 9.81
CA LYS A 13 0.93 -6.38 10.89
C LYS A 13 2.26 -6.89 11.39
N THR A 14 2.32 -7.30 12.66
CA THR A 14 3.46 -8.07 13.16
C THR A 14 3.46 -9.45 12.49
N GLU A 15 4.61 -10.10 12.48
CA GLU A 15 4.70 -11.46 11.97
C GLU A 15 3.78 -12.40 12.74
N ALA A 16 3.70 -12.23 14.06
CA ALA A 16 2.82 -13.04 14.92
C ALA A 16 1.34 -12.90 14.54
N ASP A 17 0.94 -11.73 14.02
CA ASP A 17 -0.44 -11.48 13.61
C ASP A 17 -0.70 -11.84 12.14
N GLY A 18 0.24 -12.50 11.49
CA GLY A 18 0.10 -12.93 10.11
C GLY A 18 0.70 -11.96 9.09
N GLY A 19 1.50 -10.99 9.53
CA GLY A 19 2.17 -10.05 8.67
C GLY A 19 3.44 -10.61 8.02
N ARG A 20 4.20 -9.71 7.40
CA ARG A 20 5.47 -10.07 6.76
C ARG A 20 6.51 -10.48 7.81
N ALA A 21 7.39 -11.38 7.43
CA ALA A 21 8.54 -11.73 8.26
C ALA A 21 9.67 -10.68 8.16
N MET A 22 9.73 -9.95 7.04
CA MET A 22 10.81 -9.00 6.74
C MET A 22 10.26 -7.60 6.56
N ALA A 23 11.13 -6.61 6.80
CA ALA A 23 10.81 -5.21 6.53
C ALA A 23 10.61 -4.97 5.03
N ALA A 24 9.79 -3.97 4.71
CA ALA A 24 9.49 -3.59 3.32
C ALA A 24 10.01 -2.19 3.03
N SER A 25 10.64 -2.01 1.87
CA SER A 25 11.07 -0.68 1.42
C SER A 25 9.89 0.05 0.77
N LEU A 26 9.54 1.21 1.31
CA LEU A 26 8.52 2.09 0.72
C LEU A 26 9.16 3.25 -0.05
N CYS A 27 10.46 3.22 -0.26
CA CYS A 27 11.23 4.31 -0.83
C CYS A 27 11.63 4.06 -2.27
N SER A 28 12.03 2.83 -2.58
CA SER A 28 12.77 2.51 -3.81
C SER A 28 11.89 2.17 -5.01
N GLY A 29 10.59 2.04 -4.85
CA GLY A 29 9.70 1.60 -5.93
C GLY A 29 9.76 0.11 -6.23
N THR A 30 10.35 -0.69 -5.36
CA THR A 30 10.47 -2.14 -5.54
C THR A 30 9.34 -2.92 -4.88
N TYR A 31 8.67 -2.34 -3.90
CA TYR A 31 7.57 -2.99 -3.21
C TYR A 31 6.25 -2.71 -3.94
N ARG A 32 5.62 -3.76 -4.43
CA ARG A 32 4.42 -3.67 -5.27
C ARG A 32 3.28 -4.55 -4.72
N PRO A 33 2.70 -4.17 -3.57
CA PRO A 33 1.56 -4.91 -3.03
C PRO A 33 0.28 -4.54 -3.76
N HIS A 34 -0.85 -5.12 -3.32
CA HIS A 34 -2.18 -4.71 -3.74
C HIS A 34 -2.89 -4.03 -2.58
N PHE A 35 -3.77 -3.08 -2.91
CA PHE A 35 -4.73 -2.54 -1.97
C PHE A 35 -6.11 -3.12 -2.25
N ARG A 36 -6.89 -3.27 -1.20
CA ARG A 36 -8.28 -3.68 -1.32
C ARG A 36 -9.13 -2.87 -0.36
N VAL A 37 -10.16 -2.22 -0.91
CA VAL A 37 -11.12 -1.45 -0.12
C VAL A 37 -12.34 -2.31 0.12
N SER A 38 -12.60 -2.68 1.37
CA SER A 38 -13.86 -3.30 1.83
C SER A 38 -14.38 -4.44 0.94
N GLY A 39 -13.55 -5.40 0.57
CA GLY A 39 -13.99 -6.53 -0.24
C GLY A 39 -14.12 -6.24 -1.74
N GLY A 40 -13.65 -5.08 -2.18
CA GLY A 40 -13.61 -4.73 -3.59
C GLY A 40 -12.50 -5.45 -4.35
N GLU A 41 -12.16 -4.94 -5.53
CA GLU A 41 -11.12 -5.52 -6.36
C GLU A 41 -9.72 -5.27 -5.78
N TYR A 42 -8.78 -6.10 -6.17
CA TYR A 42 -7.38 -5.90 -5.85
C TYR A 42 -6.82 -4.80 -6.74
N LEU A 43 -6.28 -3.75 -6.12
CA LEU A 43 -5.75 -2.58 -6.81
C LEU A 43 -4.23 -2.59 -6.71
N GLY A 44 -3.55 -2.85 -7.82
CA GLY A 44 -2.09 -2.92 -7.86
C GLY A 44 -1.46 -1.53 -7.95
N PHE A 45 -0.34 -1.33 -7.24
CA PHE A 45 0.41 -0.08 -7.29
C PHE A 45 1.85 -0.29 -6.83
N VAL A 46 2.64 0.76 -7.00
CA VAL A 46 4.02 0.80 -6.54
C VAL A 46 4.14 1.83 -5.44
N LEU A 47 4.78 1.47 -4.34
CA LEU A 47 5.07 2.41 -3.25
C LEU A 47 6.44 3.05 -3.45
N CYS A 48 6.49 4.36 -3.26
CA CYS A 48 7.71 5.14 -3.38
C CYS A 48 7.66 6.35 -2.43
N ASN A 49 8.77 7.07 -2.34
CA ASN A 49 8.89 8.30 -1.54
C ASN A 49 8.56 8.09 -0.04
N GLY A 50 8.66 6.89 0.44
CA GLY A 50 8.52 6.58 1.85
C GLY A 50 9.85 6.75 2.59
N PRO A 51 9.94 6.24 3.84
CA PRO A 51 11.17 6.32 4.61
C PRO A 51 12.34 5.68 3.89
N ALA A 52 13.55 6.24 4.08
CA ALA A 52 14.78 5.70 3.50
C ALA A 52 15.06 4.28 3.97
N ASP A 53 14.79 4.00 5.24
CA ASP A 53 14.94 2.66 5.82
C ASP A 53 13.69 1.82 5.58
N ALA A 54 13.89 0.52 5.43
CA ALA A 54 12.77 -0.40 5.30
C ALA A 54 11.89 -0.36 6.56
N VAL A 55 10.58 -0.51 6.36
CA VAL A 55 9.58 -0.44 7.44
C VAL A 55 9.37 -1.84 8.00
N ALA A 56 9.66 -1.99 9.29
CA ALA A 56 9.58 -3.28 9.97
C ALA A 56 8.13 -3.75 10.16
N PRO A 57 7.91 -5.07 10.29
CA PRO A 57 6.61 -5.58 10.71
C PRO A 57 6.17 -4.91 12.02
N GLY A 58 4.90 -4.54 12.11
CA GLY A 58 4.36 -3.82 13.27
C GLY A 58 4.54 -2.32 13.25
N ALA A 59 5.35 -1.78 12.34
CA ALA A 59 5.59 -0.35 12.23
C ALA A 59 4.65 0.30 11.19
N SER A 60 4.56 1.62 11.27
CA SER A 60 3.77 2.43 10.35
C SER A 60 4.64 3.43 9.61
N ALA A 61 4.25 3.78 8.41
CA ALA A 61 4.92 4.81 7.63
C ALA A 61 3.98 5.37 6.56
N CYS A 62 4.30 6.57 6.08
CA CYS A 62 3.61 7.18 4.94
C CYS A 62 4.47 7.03 3.68
N ALA A 63 3.80 6.88 2.55
CA ALA A 63 4.46 6.78 1.25
C ALA A 63 3.49 7.22 0.16
N ASP A 64 4.02 7.40 -1.04
CA ASP A 64 3.19 7.63 -2.23
C ASP A 64 2.92 6.29 -2.91
N ALA A 65 1.66 6.10 -3.30
CA ALA A 65 1.23 4.92 -4.06
C ALA A 65 0.95 5.36 -5.51
N VAL A 66 1.74 4.85 -6.44
CA VAL A 66 1.57 5.14 -7.87
C VAL A 66 0.57 4.15 -8.46
N LEU A 67 -0.48 4.67 -9.10
CA LEU A 67 -1.58 3.87 -9.65
C LEU A 67 -1.19 3.38 -11.04
N ILE A 68 -0.38 2.33 -11.08
CA ILE A 68 0.34 1.91 -12.28
C ILE A 68 -0.54 1.30 -13.38
N TYR A 69 -1.76 0.88 -13.05
CA TYR A 69 -2.64 0.22 -14.01
C TYR A 69 -3.75 1.12 -14.56
N GLU A 70 -3.72 2.42 -14.29
CA GLU A 70 -4.66 3.32 -14.95
C GLU A 70 -4.35 3.45 -16.44
N PRO A 71 -5.37 3.56 -17.28
CA PRO A 71 -6.82 3.57 -16.98
C PRO A 71 -7.48 2.18 -16.95
N ASP A 72 -6.71 1.09 -17.11
CA ASP A 72 -7.26 -0.26 -17.24
C ASP A 72 -7.91 -0.75 -15.94
N VAL A 73 -7.40 -0.27 -14.79
CA VAL A 73 -7.96 -0.56 -13.47
C VAL A 73 -8.58 0.72 -12.91
N VAL A 74 -9.78 0.59 -12.34
CA VAL A 74 -10.50 1.73 -11.76
C VAL A 74 -10.10 1.89 -10.31
N TYR A 75 -9.52 3.04 -9.97
CA TYR A 75 -9.05 3.36 -8.61
C TYR A 75 -9.99 4.34 -7.88
N SER A 76 -11.21 4.51 -8.34
CA SER A 76 -12.14 5.52 -7.79
C SER A 76 -12.46 5.31 -6.31
N ALA A 77 -12.28 4.10 -5.77
CA ALA A 77 -12.47 3.83 -4.35
C ALA A 77 -11.39 4.46 -3.46
N LEU A 78 -10.24 4.84 -4.02
CA LEU A 78 -9.12 5.40 -3.27
C LEU A 78 -9.33 6.90 -3.04
N THR A 79 -10.33 7.24 -2.25
CA THR A 79 -10.61 8.63 -1.88
C THR A 79 -10.01 8.95 -0.51
N ARG A 80 -9.80 10.25 -0.26
CA ARG A 80 -9.22 10.72 1.00
C ARG A 80 -10.00 10.17 2.21
N GLY A 81 -9.27 9.61 3.15
CA GLY A 81 -9.83 9.07 4.38
C GLY A 81 -10.28 7.62 4.29
N VAL A 82 -10.28 7.02 3.10
CA VAL A 82 -10.72 5.64 2.98
C VAL A 82 -9.68 4.70 3.61
N GLU A 83 -10.16 3.70 4.31
CA GLU A 83 -9.33 2.64 4.88
C GLU A 83 -9.26 1.46 3.92
N LEU A 84 -8.12 0.78 3.90
CA LEU A 84 -7.89 -0.32 2.99
C LEU A 84 -7.00 -1.39 3.63
N ASN A 85 -7.00 -2.57 3.03
CA ASN A 85 -6.05 -3.62 3.37
C ASN A 85 -4.90 -3.62 2.39
N VAL A 86 -3.71 -3.94 2.89
CA VAL A 86 -2.50 -4.13 2.09
C VAL A 86 -2.26 -5.63 1.97
N LEU A 87 -2.18 -6.14 0.74
CA LEU A 87 -2.09 -7.58 0.49
C LEU A 87 -0.86 -7.94 -0.34
N GLU A 88 -0.28 -9.07 0.01
CA GLU A 88 0.70 -9.76 -0.83
C GLU A 88 0.07 -11.07 -1.25
N GLY A 89 -0.33 -11.15 -2.53
CA GLY A 89 -1.19 -12.24 -2.96
C GLY A 89 -2.51 -12.21 -2.20
N ARG A 90 -2.82 -13.28 -1.50
CA ARG A 90 -4.05 -13.37 -0.69
C ARG A 90 -3.84 -13.00 0.77
N GLN A 91 -2.60 -12.77 1.17
CA GLN A 91 -2.26 -12.51 2.57
C GLN A 91 -2.42 -11.02 2.86
N VAL A 92 -3.23 -10.69 3.87
CA VAL A 92 -3.32 -9.33 4.37
C VAL A 92 -2.10 -9.08 5.27
N VAL A 93 -1.19 -8.24 4.82
CA VAL A 93 0.06 -7.95 5.55
C VAL A 93 0.00 -6.64 6.30
N GLY A 94 -1.04 -5.84 6.10
CA GLY A 94 -1.20 -4.58 6.79
C GLY A 94 -2.50 -3.90 6.46
N THR A 95 -2.68 -2.73 7.03
CA THR A 95 -3.81 -1.83 6.75
C THR A 95 -3.27 -0.49 6.34
N GLY A 96 -4.11 0.30 5.68
CA GLY A 96 -3.70 1.62 5.24
C GLY A 96 -4.87 2.59 5.23
N LYS A 97 -4.52 3.86 5.04
CA LYS A 97 -5.49 4.94 4.93
C LYS A 97 -5.00 5.92 3.89
N VAL A 98 -5.89 6.32 3.00
CA VAL A 98 -5.58 7.34 1.99
C VAL A 98 -5.59 8.72 2.66
N LEU A 99 -4.48 9.44 2.55
CA LEU A 99 -4.33 10.76 3.17
C LEU A 99 -4.61 11.89 2.17
N ALA A 100 -4.21 11.69 0.92
CA ALA A 100 -4.39 12.72 -0.10
C ALA A 100 -4.41 12.15 -1.51
#